data_0e6e531d3a4a6f46563028d376c587d5
#
_entry.id   0e6e531d3a4a6f46563028d376c587d5
#
_cell.length_a   1.000
_cell.length_b   1.000
_cell.length_c   1.000
_cell.angle_alpha   90.00
_cell.angle_beta   90.00
_cell.angle_gamma   90.00
#
_symmetry.space_group_name_H-M   'P 1'
#
loop_
_entity.id
_entity.type
_entity.pdbx_description
1 polymer ?
#
loop_
_entity_poly.entity_id
_entity_poly.type
_entity_poly.pdbx_seq_one_letter_code
_entity_poly.pdbx_strand_id
1 'polypeptide(L)'
;MMYIKNTIQDFVIKFKTNDLNMGEIDFTAEENESSLPVNLNGEIRFFYSHLILNDHPTFYGTFFIQIVESQDLNEILSGWRVQNDTAWHDEYIIFAERNGDVLFCDTRNITSPVYGSIQKRNFIISGSLADFLDVFCSAIEIEQSKYDGDGTDDDFNFREDFLGDIDFMLKGKLKDVEAKGFKQFFFG
;
A
#
# COMPACT_ATOMS: atom_id res chain seq x y z
N MET A 1 9.95 -0.57 -15.92
CA MET A 1 8.74 0.17 -16.33
C MET A 1 7.54 -0.74 -16.65
N MET A 2 7.69 -1.84 -17.41
CA MET A 2 6.55 -2.74 -17.72
C MET A 2 5.98 -3.46 -16.48
N TYR A 3 6.80 -3.83 -15.50
CA TYR A 3 6.35 -4.54 -14.29
C TYR A 3 5.46 -3.66 -13.41
N ILE A 4 5.89 -2.46 -13.02
CA ILE A 4 5.08 -1.54 -12.22
C ILE A 4 3.75 -1.18 -12.89
N LYS A 5 3.72 -1.03 -14.23
CA LYS A 5 2.48 -0.77 -14.97
C LYS A 5 1.47 -1.91 -14.79
N ASN A 6 1.91 -3.15 -14.92
CA ASN A 6 1.03 -4.32 -14.78
C ASN A 6 0.50 -4.42 -13.35
N THR A 7 1.36 -4.25 -12.34
CA THR A 7 0.92 -4.31 -10.93
C THR A 7 -0.05 -3.20 -10.56
N ILE A 8 0.10 -2.00 -11.12
CA ILE A 8 -0.89 -0.93 -10.94
C ILE A 8 -2.23 -1.28 -11.61
N GLN A 9 -2.22 -1.87 -12.79
CA GLN A 9 -3.45 -2.30 -13.46
C GLN A 9 -4.16 -3.41 -12.66
N ASP A 10 -3.41 -4.38 -12.13
CA ASP A 10 -3.95 -5.43 -11.26
C ASP A 10 -4.51 -4.84 -9.95
N PHE A 11 -3.84 -3.86 -9.36
CA PHE A 11 -4.30 -3.13 -8.19
C PHE A 11 -5.65 -2.43 -8.44
N VAL A 12 -5.80 -1.74 -9.57
CA VAL A 12 -7.08 -1.12 -9.98
C VAL A 12 -8.17 -2.18 -10.18
N ILE A 13 -7.85 -3.30 -10.82
CA ILE A 13 -8.81 -4.40 -11.01
C ILE A 13 -9.25 -4.95 -9.64
N LYS A 14 -8.31 -5.20 -8.73
CA LYS A 14 -8.64 -5.69 -7.38
C LYS A 14 -9.49 -4.71 -6.59
N PHE A 15 -9.22 -3.41 -6.70
CA PHE A 15 -10.07 -2.39 -6.10
C PHE A 15 -11.51 -2.47 -6.62
N LYS A 16 -11.68 -2.56 -7.94
CA LYS A 16 -13.00 -2.56 -8.59
C LYS A 16 -13.79 -3.86 -8.44
N THR A 17 -13.16 -4.96 -8.06
CA THR A 17 -13.83 -6.25 -7.90
C THR A 17 -14.51 -6.46 -6.54
N ASN A 18 -14.28 -5.56 -5.57
CA ASN A 18 -14.94 -5.62 -4.26
C ASN A 18 -15.89 -4.42 -4.09
N ASP A 19 -17.19 -4.67 -4.14
CA ASP A 19 -18.24 -3.65 -4.01
C ASP A 19 -18.28 -2.95 -2.63
N LEU A 20 -17.54 -3.46 -1.64
CA LEU A 20 -17.40 -2.84 -0.32
C LEU A 20 -16.29 -1.78 -0.28
N ASN A 21 -15.43 -1.71 -1.29
CA ASN A 21 -14.43 -0.66 -1.41
C ASN A 21 -15.11 0.69 -1.63
N MET A 22 -14.54 1.75 -1.06
CA MET A 22 -15.08 3.10 -1.15
C MET A 22 -14.18 4.00 -2.01
N GLY A 23 -14.79 5.03 -2.60
CA GLY A 23 -14.09 5.95 -3.51
C GLY A 23 -13.85 5.34 -4.89
N GLU A 24 -12.95 5.94 -5.66
CA GLU A 24 -12.68 5.53 -7.04
C GLU A 24 -11.18 5.45 -7.31
N ILE A 25 -10.77 4.37 -8.00
CA ILE A 25 -9.43 4.21 -8.56
C ILE A 25 -9.56 3.83 -10.04
N ASP A 26 -9.01 4.68 -10.92
CA ASP A 26 -8.92 4.41 -12.35
C ASP A 26 -7.48 4.46 -12.84
N PHE A 27 -7.18 3.64 -13.87
CA PHE A 27 -5.89 3.69 -14.55
C PHE A 27 -5.99 4.54 -15.82
N THR A 28 -5.04 5.47 -16.00
CA THR A 28 -4.87 6.23 -17.24
C THR A 28 -3.58 5.83 -17.97
N ALA A 29 -3.67 5.69 -19.30
CA ALA A 29 -2.50 5.42 -20.13
C ALA A 29 -1.64 6.68 -20.37
N GLU A 30 -2.24 7.85 -20.28
CA GLU A 30 -1.57 9.16 -20.42
C GLU A 30 -1.10 9.64 -19.04
N GLU A 31 0.14 10.13 -18.97
CA GLU A 31 0.67 10.68 -17.73
C GLU A 31 -0.07 11.98 -17.35
N ASN A 32 -0.61 12.00 -16.15
CA ASN A 32 -1.20 13.20 -15.55
C ASN A 32 -0.19 13.87 -14.62
N GLU A 33 0.61 14.78 -15.17
CA GLU A 33 1.66 15.47 -14.40
C GLU A 33 1.19 16.77 -13.74
N SER A 34 0.01 17.28 -14.11
CA SER A 34 -0.42 18.66 -13.77
C SER A 34 -0.70 18.89 -12.29
N SER A 35 -0.79 17.82 -11.46
CA SER A 35 -1.10 17.92 -10.03
C SER A 35 -0.08 17.25 -9.13
N LEU A 36 1.04 16.74 -9.68
CA LEU A 36 2.00 15.97 -8.88
C LEU A 36 2.93 16.87 -8.08
N PRO A 37 3.23 16.55 -6.80
CA PRO A 37 4.31 17.17 -6.06
C PRO A 37 5.67 17.01 -6.79
N VAL A 38 6.50 18.05 -6.74
CA VAL A 38 7.77 18.12 -7.48
C VAL A 38 8.78 17.05 -7.03
N ASN A 39 8.67 16.56 -5.81
CA ASN A 39 9.61 15.61 -5.21
C ASN A 39 9.29 14.13 -5.47
N LEU A 40 8.22 13.81 -6.21
CA LEU A 40 7.95 12.42 -6.58
C LEU A 40 8.96 11.92 -7.60
N ASN A 41 9.47 10.70 -7.39
CA ASN A 41 10.43 10.05 -8.27
C ASN A 41 10.19 8.53 -8.33
N GLY A 42 10.67 7.86 -9.38
CA GLY A 42 10.61 6.41 -9.53
C GLY A 42 9.20 5.83 -9.61
N GLU A 43 9.00 4.67 -8.99
CA GLU A 43 7.73 3.94 -9.10
C GLU A 43 6.56 4.68 -8.44
N ILE A 44 6.78 5.43 -7.35
CA ILE A 44 5.70 6.21 -6.71
C ILE A 44 5.27 7.39 -7.61
N ARG A 45 6.19 8.01 -8.38
CA ARG A 45 5.81 8.98 -9.40
C ARG A 45 4.96 8.33 -10.47
N PHE A 46 5.38 7.16 -10.99
CA PHE A 46 4.61 6.41 -11.98
C PHE A 46 3.21 6.05 -11.46
N PHE A 47 3.11 5.64 -10.20
CA PHE A 47 1.82 5.36 -9.53
C PHE A 47 0.88 6.57 -9.61
N TYR A 48 1.31 7.72 -9.13
CA TYR A 48 0.46 8.91 -9.12
C TYR A 48 0.23 9.54 -10.49
N SER A 49 1.16 9.38 -11.45
CA SER A 49 0.96 9.91 -12.81
C SER A 49 -0.03 9.09 -13.64
N HIS A 50 -0.28 7.83 -13.26
CA HIS A 50 -1.16 6.93 -14.00
C HIS A 50 -2.42 6.50 -13.25
N LEU A 51 -2.63 6.95 -12.02
CA LEU A 51 -3.87 6.73 -11.28
C LEU A 51 -4.69 8.00 -11.15
N ILE A 52 -5.99 7.85 -11.35
CA ILE A 52 -7.01 8.81 -10.98
C ILE A 52 -7.62 8.29 -9.68
N LEU A 53 -7.49 9.08 -8.62
CA LEU A 53 -7.93 8.76 -7.27
C LEU A 53 -8.96 9.80 -6.85
N ASN A 54 -10.18 9.37 -6.49
CA ASN A 54 -11.25 10.26 -6.06
C ASN A 54 -11.98 9.71 -4.84
N ASP A 55 -12.51 10.61 -4.02
CA ASP A 55 -13.37 10.29 -2.89
C ASP A 55 -12.73 9.33 -1.86
N HIS A 56 -11.44 9.57 -1.56
CA HIS A 56 -10.67 8.83 -0.55
C HIS A 56 -10.69 7.32 -0.75
N PRO A 57 -10.08 6.80 -1.85
CA PRO A 57 -10.14 5.40 -2.20
C PRO A 57 -9.68 4.50 -1.05
N THR A 58 -10.55 3.58 -0.65
CA THR A 58 -10.35 2.74 0.53
C THR A 58 -10.64 1.29 0.21
N PHE A 59 -9.65 0.41 0.42
CA PHE A 59 -9.85 -1.03 0.41
C PHE A 59 -10.53 -1.48 1.70
N TYR A 60 -11.56 -2.30 1.58
CA TYR A 60 -12.27 -2.88 2.71
C TYR A 60 -11.76 -4.29 3.03
N GLY A 61 -11.93 -4.74 4.28
CA GLY A 61 -11.58 -6.08 4.75
C GLY A 61 -10.32 -6.12 5.61
N THR A 62 -9.68 -7.28 5.71
CA THR A 62 -8.47 -7.48 6.50
C THR A 62 -7.34 -6.55 6.06
N PHE A 63 -7.25 -6.32 4.74
CA PHE A 63 -6.24 -5.44 4.14
C PHE A 63 -6.75 -4.00 3.98
N PHE A 64 -7.52 -3.53 4.96
CA PHE A 64 -7.99 -2.15 4.97
C PHE A 64 -6.82 -1.17 4.86
N ILE A 65 -6.84 -0.35 3.80
CA ILE A 65 -5.99 0.84 3.63
C ILE A 65 -6.77 1.90 2.87
N GLN A 66 -6.59 3.16 3.23
CA GLN A 66 -7.03 4.31 2.46
C GLN A 66 -5.86 4.85 1.66
N ILE A 67 -6.02 4.98 0.34
CA ILE A 67 -5.00 5.56 -0.53
C ILE A 67 -5.07 7.07 -0.45
N VAL A 68 -3.93 7.71 -0.25
CA VAL A 68 -3.81 9.17 -0.19
C VAL A 68 -3.87 9.74 -1.59
N GLU A 69 -4.76 10.71 -1.81
CA GLU A 69 -4.85 11.40 -3.10
C GLU A 69 -3.67 12.36 -3.32
N SER A 70 -3.30 12.61 -4.57
CA SER A 70 -2.10 13.40 -4.91
C SER A 70 -2.10 14.81 -4.33
N GLN A 71 -3.28 15.46 -4.22
CA GLN A 71 -3.44 16.78 -3.64
C GLN A 71 -3.22 16.82 -2.13
N ASP A 72 -3.41 15.68 -1.43
CA ASP A 72 -3.37 15.59 0.04
C ASP A 72 -1.99 15.15 0.57
N LEU A 73 -1.06 14.75 -0.32
CA LEU A 73 0.27 14.24 0.05
C LEU A 73 1.06 15.19 0.96
N ASN A 74 0.97 16.49 0.75
CA ASN A 74 1.67 17.48 1.57
C ASN A 74 0.99 17.68 2.94
N GLU A 75 -0.34 17.62 2.99
CA GLU A 75 -1.11 17.80 4.21
C GLU A 75 -0.90 16.63 5.17
N ILE A 76 -1.00 15.40 4.68
CA ILE A 76 -0.80 14.21 5.50
C ILE A 76 0.62 14.14 6.05
N LEU A 77 1.62 14.50 5.25
CA LEU A 77 3.01 14.57 5.68
C LEU A 77 3.19 15.58 6.82
N SER A 78 2.57 16.76 6.69
CA SER A 78 2.60 17.79 7.73
C SER A 78 1.96 17.32 9.04
N GLY A 79 0.84 16.60 8.97
CA GLY A 79 0.16 16.02 10.14
C GLY A 79 0.94 14.88 10.81
N TRP A 80 1.67 14.10 10.02
CA TRP A 80 2.46 12.97 10.51
C TRP A 80 3.81 13.39 11.12
N ARG A 81 4.45 14.39 10.54
CA ARG A 81 5.80 14.84 10.90
C ARG A 81 5.80 15.57 12.25
N VAL A 82 6.67 15.15 13.18
CA VAL A 82 6.93 15.87 14.41
C VAL A 82 8.12 16.80 14.22
N GLN A 83 8.07 18.00 14.80
CA GLN A 83 9.20 18.93 14.77
C GLN A 83 10.46 18.27 15.36
N ASN A 84 11.58 18.29 14.63
CA ASN A 84 12.84 17.64 14.97
C ASN A 84 12.83 16.10 14.94
N ASP A 85 11.93 15.46 14.19
CA ASP A 85 11.98 14.02 13.97
C ASP A 85 13.16 13.67 13.03
N THR A 86 14.25 13.14 13.60
CA THR A 86 15.44 12.73 12.84
C THR A 86 15.27 11.39 12.12
N ALA A 87 14.21 10.65 12.41
CA ALA A 87 13.91 9.38 11.76
C ALA A 87 13.06 9.56 10.49
N TRP A 88 12.53 10.77 10.26
CA TRP A 88 11.73 11.07 9.09
C TRP A 88 12.53 11.92 8.09
N HIS A 89 12.67 11.43 6.86
CA HIS A 89 13.34 12.13 5.76
C HIS A 89 12.36 12.90 4.88
N ASP A 90 12.80 14.00 4.30
CA ASP A 90 11.98 14.84 3.42
C ASP A 90 11.54 14.12 2.13
N GLU A 91 12.26 13.07 1.76
CA GLU A 91 11.99 12.23 0.60
C GLU A 91 11.02 11.07 0.89
N TYR A 92 10.47 10.99 2.10
CA TYR A 92 9.44 10.01 2.43
C TYR A 92 8.06 10.54 2.04
N ILE A 93 7.34 9.76 1.25
CA ILE A 93 6.00 10.08 0.77
C ILE A 93 5.01 9.07 1.36
N ILE A 94 4.10 9.54 2.19
CA ILE A 94 2.98 8.73 2.71
C ILE A 94 1.98 8.58 1.58
N PHE A 95 1.70 7.34 1.16
CA PHE A 95 0.77 7.06 0.07
C PHE A 95 -0.49 6.29 0.51
N ALA A 96 -0.50 5.75 1.72
CA ALA A 96 -1.67 5.11 2.28
C ALA A 96 -1.70 5.19 3.81
N GLU A 97 -2.91 5.13 4.37
CA GLU A 97 -3.18 5.11 5.81
C GLU A 97 -3.98 3.87 6.22
N ARG A 98 -3.77 3.44 7.47
CA ARG A 98 -4.51 2.37 8.12
C ARG A 98 -4.69 2.69 9.60
N ASN A 99 -5.89 3.11 10.02
CA ASN A 99 -6.23 3.34 11.43
C ASN A 99 -5.24 4.24 12.19
N GLY A 100 -4.68 5.26 11.51
CA GLY A 100 -3.68 6.15 12.09
C GLY A 100 -2.23 5.69 11.98
N ASP A 101 -1.97 4.52 11.39
CA ASP A 101 -0.64 4.08 10.96
C ASP A 101 -0.49 4.31 9.45
N VAL A 102 0.73 4.41 8.92
CA VAL A 102 0.95 4.80 7.53
C VAL A 102 1.87 3.86 6.76
N LEU A 103 1.62 3.79 5.45
CA LEU A 103 2.54 3.25 4.46
C LEU A 103 3.20 4.42 3.72
N PHE A 104 4.53 4.36 3.59
CA PHE A 104 5.29 5.39 2.89
C PHE A 104 6.37 4.81 1.98
N CYS A 105 6.74 5.58 0.96
CA CYS A 105 7.83 5.25 0.03
C CYS A 105 9.04 6.15 0.27
N ASP A 106 10.25 5.61 0.02
CA ASP A 106 11.48 6.40 -0.05
C ASP A 106 11.79 6.76 -1.51
N THR A 107 11.60 8.03 -1.88
CA THR A 107 11.76 8.52 -3.26
C THR A 107 13.22 8.73 -3.68
N ARG A 108 14.20 8.56 -2.79
CA ARG A 108 15.63 8.55 -3.13
C ARG A 108 15.99 7.33 -4.00
N ASN A 109 15.18 6.27 -3.91
CA ASN A 109 15.36 5.07 -4.70
C ASN A 109 14.30 5.00 -5.80
N ILE A 110 14.72 4.72 -7.03
CA ILE A 110 13.82 4.63 -8.20
C ILE A 110 12.76 3.52 -8.08
N THR A 111 13.02 2.47 -7.31
CA THR A 111 12.05 1.40 -7.01
C THR A 111 11.06 1.77 -5.92
N SER A 112 11.24 2.94 -5.28
CA SER A 112 10.35 3.42 -4.22
C SER A 112 10.05 2.35 -3.16
N PRO A 113 11.07 1.88 -2.38
CA PRO A 113 10.85 0.89 -1.33
C PRO A 113 9.75 1.31 -0.38
N VAL A 114 8.92 0.34 0.03
CA VAL A 114 7.76 0.58 0.88
C VAL A 114 8.08 0.24 2.33
N TYR A 115 7.72 1.14 3.22
CA TYR A 115 7.83 1.02 4.67
C TYR A 115 6.47 1.17 5.32
N GLY A 116 6.29 0.48 6.43
CA GLY A 116 5.21 0.75 7.38
C GLY A 116 5.71 1.58 8.55
N SER A 117 4.83 2.38 9.13
CA SER A 117 5.09 3.09 10.38
C SER A 117 3.92 2.91 11.32
N ILE A 118 4.14 2.17 12.41
CA ILE A 118 3.17 1.96 13.50
C ILE A 118 3.64 2.77 14.69
N GLN A 119 2.81 3.70 15.16
CA GLN A 119 3.17 4.60 16.27
C GLN A 119 4.55 5.25 16.06
N LYS A 120 4.86 5.67 14.82
CA LYS A 120 6.13 6.29 14.37
C LYS A 120 7.36 5.37 14.45
N ARG A 121 7.18 4.07 14.53
CA ARG A 121 8.25 3.07 14.41
C ARG A 121 8.26 2.53 12.98
N ASN A 122 9.30 2.88 12.23
CA ASN A 122 9.43 2.54 10.82
C ASN A 122 10.07 1.16 10.62
N PHE A 123 9.56 0.38 9.68
CA PHE A 123 10.11 -0.92 9.26
C PHE A 123 9.84 -1.16 7.78
N ILE A 124 10.73 -1.92 7.14
CA ILE A 124 10.60 -2.25 5.70
C ILE A 124 9.48 -3.26 5.47
N ILE A 125 8.69 -3.05 4.42
CA ILE A 125 7.64 -3.98 3.95
C ILE A 125 8.00 -4.58 2.59
N SER A 126 8.60 -3.78 1.69
CA SER A 126 8.98 -4.24 0.36
C SER A 126 10.14 -3.42 -0.20
N GLY A 127 10.99 -4.05 -1.02
CA GLY A 127 12.10 -3.40 -1.71
C GLY A 127 11.68 -2.54 -2.90
N SER A 128 10.41 -2.61 -3.35
CA SER A 128 9.84 -1.77 -4.39
C SER A 128 8.34 -1.56 -4.17
N LEU A 129 7.79 -0.49 -4.76
CA LEU A 129 6.33 -0.28 -4.76
C LEU A 129 5.64 -1.35 -5.62
N ALA A 130 6.24 -1.74 -6.74
CA ALA A 130 5.69 -2.79 -7.60
C ALA A 130 5.55 -4.13 -6.85
N ASP A 131 6.58 -4.56 -6.11
CA ASP A 131 6.51 -5.79 -5.31
C ASP A 131 5.48 -5.68 -4.19
N PHE A 132 5.37 -4.51 -3.54
CA PHE A 132 4.31 -4.28 -2.55
C PHE A 132 2.91 -4.44 -3.15
N LEU A 133 2.63 -3.80 -4.28
CA LEU A 133 1.32 -3.87 -4.94
C LEU A 133 0.99 -5.31 -5.37
N ASP A 134 1.97 -6.05 -5.92
CA ASP A 134 1.79 -7.46 -6.31
C ASP A 134 1.47 -8.36 -5.10
N VAL A 135 2.17 -8.17 -3.99
CA VAL A 135 1.92 -8.90 -2.73
C VAL A 135 0.58 -8.53 -2.12
N PHE A 136 0.25 -7.25 -2.11
CA PHE A 136 -1.02 -6.74 -1.59
C PHE A 136 -2.21 -7.29 -2.38
N CYS A 137 -2.16 -7.25 -3.71
CA CYS A 137 -3.18 -7.85 -4.57
C CYS A 137 -3.29 -9.36 -4.38
N SER A 138 -2.16 -10.06 -4.21
CA SER A 138 -2.15 -11.51 -3.95
C SER A 138 -2.77 -11.86 -2.60
N ALA A 139 -2.55 -11.05 -1.58
CA ALA A 139 -3.14 -11.23 -0.26
C ALA A 139 -4.67 -11.04 -0.29
N ILE A 140 -5.16 -10.00 -0.97
CA ILE A 140 -6.59 -9.78 -1.19
C ILE A 140 -7.20 -10.95 -2.00
N GLU A 141 -6.51 -11.45 -3.04
CA GLU A 141 -6.97 -12.61 -3.81
C GLU A 141 -7.15 -13.84 -2.93
N ILE A 142 -6.21 -14.14 -2.03
CA ILE A 142 -6.31 -15.25 -1.08
C ILE A 142 -7.54 -15.05 -0.18
N GLU A 143 -7.70 -13.87 0.42
CA GLU A 143 -8.83 -13.56 1.29
C GLU A 143 -10.16 -13.76 0.56
N GLN A 144 -10.31 -13.19 -0.64
CA GLN A 144 -11.55 -13.27 -1.42
C GLN A 144 -11.85 -14.67 -1.94
N SER A 145 -10.84 -15.38 -2.48
CA SER A 145 -11.07 -16.65 -3.18
C SER A 145 -11.17 -17.86 -2.25
N LYS A 146 -10.54 -17.85 -1.08
CA LYS A 146 -10.48 -18.97 -0.15
C LYS A 146 -11.27 -18.76 1.14
N TYR A 147 -11.53 -17.50 1.50
CA TYR A 147 -12.10 -17.12 2.80
C TYR A 147 -13.34 -16.24 2.66
N ASP A 148 -13.92 -16.15 1.46
CA ASP A 148 -15.12 -15.38 1.15
C ASP A 148 -15.05 -13.90 1.60
N GLY A 149 -13.84 -13.33 1.61
CA GLY A 149 -13.56 -11.94 2.00
C GLY A 149 -13.40 -11.71 3.50
N ASP A 150 -13.33 -12.79 4.32
CA ASP A 150 -13.15 -12.69 5.76
C ASP A 150 -12.10 -13.70 6.27
N GLY A 151 -10.92 -13.19 6.61
CA GLY A 151 -9.82 -13.96 7.16
C GLY A 151 -9.92 -14.22 8.67
N THR A 152 -11.06 -13.86 9.33
CA THR A 152 -11.25 -14.00 10.78
C THR A 152 -12.20 -15.16 11.14
N ASP A 153 -12.17 -15.58 12.40
CA ASP A 153 -13.12 -16.50 13.00
C ASP A 153 -14.28 -15.76 13.69
N ASP A 154 -15.23 -16.51 14.28
CA ASP A 154 -16.40 -15.95 14.98
C ASP A 154 -16.03 -15.07 16.19
N ASP A 155 -14.83 -15.19 16.72
CA ASP A 155 -14.26 -14.38 17.83
C ASP A 155 -13.43 -13.19 17.32
N PHE A 156 -13.42 -12.92 16.01
CA PHE A 156 -12.64 -11.88 15.32
C PHE A 156 -11.11 -12.07 15.41
N ASN A 157 -10.63 -13.26 15.68
CA ASN A 157 -9.22 -13.58 15.56
C ASN A 157 -8.90 -14.03 14.13
N PHE A 158 -7.70 -13.71 13.64
CA PHE A 158 -7.25 -14.25 12.36
C PHE A 158 -7.17 -15.76 12.39
N ARG A 159 -7.75 -16.41 11.39
CA ARG A 159 -7.75 -17.87 11.24
C ARG A 159 -6.32 -18.36 10.97
N GLU A 160 -5.93 -19.46 11.61
CA GLU A 160 -4.58 -20.03 11.46
C GLU A 160 -4.29 -20.48 10.02
N ASP A 161 -5.30 -21.05 9.31
CA ASP A 161 -5.16 -21.47 7.92
C ASP A 161 -5.01 -20.26 6.97
N PHE A 162 -5.75 -19.16 7.22
CA PHE A 162 -5.58 -17.90 6.50
C PHE A 162 -4.16 -17.34 6.67
N LEU A 163 -3.70 -17.21 7.91
CA LEU A 163 -2.33 -16.74 8.18
C LEU A 163 -1.28 -17.66 7.56
N GLY A 164 -1.52 -18.98 7.52
CA GLY A 164 -0.66 -19.97 6.88
C GLY A 164 -0.56 -19.76 5.36
N ASP A 165 -1.68 -19.50 4.67
CA ASP A 165 -1.72 -19.21 3.24
C ASP A 165 -1.00 -17.88 2.92
N ILE A 166 -1.22 -16.85 3.75
CA ILE A 166 -0.50 -15.58 3.62
C ILE A 166 1.01 -15.77 3.82
N ASP A 167 1.43 -16.50 4.85
CA ASP A 167 2.85 -16.81 5.10
C ASP A 167 3.51 -17.54 3.93
N PHE A 168 2.82 -18.50 3.34
CA PHE A 168 3.31 -19.23 2.16
C PHE A 168 3.50 -18.30 0.95
N MET A 169 2.52 -17.45 0.69
CA MET A 169 2.58 -16.47 -0.39
C MET A 169 3.73 -15.45 -0.18
N LEU A 170 3.85 -14.90 1.03
CA LEU A 170 4.89 -13.92 1.36
C LEU A 170 6.30 -14.50 1.19
N LYS A 171 6.56 -15.75 1.64
CA LYS A 171 7.84 -16.43 1.46
C LYS A 171 8.24 -16.64 0.01
N GLY A 172 7.25 -16.75 -0.89
CA GLY A 172 7.50 -16.88 -2.33
C GLY A 172 7.81 -15.56 -3.05
N LYS A 173 7.46 -14.41 -2.43
CA LYS A 173 7.51 -13.10 -3.09
C LYS A 173 8.43 -12.07 -2.43
N LEU A 174 8.64 -12.16 -1.13
CA LEU A 174 9.40 -11.18 -0.33
C LEU A 174 10.60 -11.83 0.38
N LYS A 175 11.57 -11.00 0.75
CA LYS A 175 12.62 -11.41 1.69
C LYS A 175 12.05 -11.55 3.10
N ASP A 176 12.69 -12.34 3.95
CA ASP A 176 12.21 -12.63 5.32
C ASP A 176 11.91 -11.36 6.15
N VAL A 177 12.77 -10.33 6.05
CA VAL A 177 12.58 -9.07 6.77
C VAL A 177 11.37 -8.28 6.25
N GLU A 178 11.15 -8.30 4.94
CA GLU A 178 10.02 -7.64 4.26
C GLU A 178 8.71 -8.36 4.59
N ALA A 179 8.69 -9.70 4.49
CA ALA A 179 7.56 -10.53 4.88
C ALA A 179 7.15 -10.32 6.35
N LYS A 180 8.15 -10.20 7.24
CA LYS A 180 7.89 -9.86 8.64
C LYS A 180 7.28 -8.47 8.78
N GLY A 181 7.77 -7.48 8.05
CA GLY A 181 7.22 -6.13 8.06
C GLY A 181 5.78 -6.08 7.53
N PHE A 182 5.47 -6.78 6.44
CA PHE A 182 4.11 -6.90 5.91
C PHE A 182 3.16 -7.47 6.99
N LYS A 183 3.54 -8.56 7.64
CA LYS A 183 2.72 -9.17 8.70
C LYS A 183 2.57 -8.25 9.90
N GLN A 184 3.61 -7.56 10.30
CA GLN A 184 3.55 -6.60 11.40
C GLN A 184 2.57 -5.47 11.10
N PHE A 185 2.47 -5.01 9.86
CA PHE A 185 1.56 -3.92 9.48
C PHE A 185 0.10 -4.36 9.42
N PHE A 186 -0.18 -5.53 8.88
CA PHE A 186 -1.57 -5.97 8.63
C PHE A 186 -2.15 -6.85 9.74
N PHE A 187 -1.34 -7.55 10.51
CA PHE A 187 -1.76 -8.54 11.50
C PHE A 187 -1.16 -8.34 12.91
N GLY A 188 -0.32 -7.29 13.10
CA GLY A 188 0.35 -6.99 14.37
C GLY A 188 -0.45 -6.15 15.37
#